data_4c45af85abed42047891e02f2985a938
#
_entry.id   4c45af85abed42047891e02f2985a938
#
_cell.length_a   1.000
_cell.length_b   1.000
_cell.length_c   1.000
_cell.angle_alpha   90.00
_cell.angle_beta   90.00
_cell.angle_gamma   90.00
#
_symmetry.space_group_name_H-M   'P 1'
#
loop_
_entity.id
_entity.type
_entity.pdbx_description
1 polymer ?
#
loop_
_entity_poly.entity_id
_entity_poly.type
_entity_poly.pdbx_seq_one_letter_code
_entity_poly.pdbx_strand_id
1 'polypeptide(L)'
;MTGAAGVDLHMETVTGAAALPVVMVHGYLGGSAQWSDLQAALSDRFSIVALDLPGFGRASGHAAPATIAGFAEHVIDDLDARGIERCVLVGHSMGGMIAQEVARKIPQRLDRLVLYGTGPLGSMPERFEPLDVSLDRLQQDGVAKTARRIAATWLLHGDAHPGFEALSRIGAQADGEAARIALNAMATWDGRASLSLLTMPSLIIWGDEDRSYRWRQVEYLWTHLPAASLAVIPGASHAAHVEKPELFRMILEDFLTG
;
A
#
# COMPACT_ATOMS: atom_id res chain seq x y z
N MET A 1 2.57 -34.98 -17.85
CA MET A 1 1.29 -34.29 -18.05
C MET A 1 0.64 -34.14 -16.68
N THR A 2 0.82 -33.03 -16.05
CA THR A 2 0.16 -32.66 -14.79
C THR A 2 -0.44 -31.28 -14.98
N GLY A 3 -1.78 -31.24 -15.05
CA GLY A 3 -2.56 -30.05 -15.30
C GLY A 3 -2.48 -29.06 -14.13
N ALA A 4 -2.24 -27.81 -14.48
CA ALA A 4 -2.39 -26.69 -13.56
C ALA A 4 -3.89 -26.49 -13.29
N ALA A 5 -4.28 -26.63 -12.01
CA ALA A 5 -5.62 -26.26 -11.56
C ALA A 5 -5.75 -24.73 -11.58
N GLY A 6 -6.44 -24.20 -12.56
CA GLY A 6 -6.85 -22.81 -12.60
C GLY A 6 -7.83 -22.52 -11.47
N VAL A 7 -7.53 -21.50 -10.68
CA VAL A 7 -8.46 -20.95 -9.68
C VAL A 7 -9.49 -20.13 -10.46
N ASP A 8 -10.71 -20.64 -10.52
CA ASP A 8 -11.86 -19.99 -11.17
C ASP A 8 -12.33 -18.82 -10.29
N LEU A 9 -11.98 -17.61 -10.68
CA LEU A 9 -12.44 -16.37 -10.04
C LEU A 9 -13.61 -15.83 -10.86
N HIS A 10 -14.84 -16.01 -10.39
CA HIS A 10 -16.03 -15.40 -10.97
C HIS A 10 -15.87 -13.88 -11.06
N MET A 11 -15.68 -13.38 -12.28
CA MET A 11 -15.85 -11.98 -12.63
C MET A 11 -17.33 -11.77 -12.98
N GLU A 12 -18.07 -11.06 -12.14
CA GLU A 12 -19.32 -10.44 -12.57
C GLU A 12 -18.99 -9.22 -13.43
N THR A 13 -19.30 -9.32 -14.72
CA THR A 13 -19.16 -8.23 -15.69
C THR A 13 -20.27 -7.21 -15.45
N VAL A 14 -19.92 -6.07 -14.91
CA VAL A 14 -20.78 -4.88 -14.92
C VAL A 14 -20.73 -4.28 -16.33
N THR A 15 -21.83 -4.37 -17.07
CA THR A 15 -22.01 -3.81 -18.42
C THR A 15 -22.30 -2.31 -18.35
N GLY A 16 -21.28 -1.52 -18.40
CA GLY A 16 -21.19 -0.08 -18.68
C GLY A 16 -19.77 0.18 -19.14
N ALA A 17 -19.45 1.28 -19.84
CA ALA A 17 -18.06 1.58 -20.23
C ALA A 17 -17.17 1.25 -19.03
N ALA A 18 -16.36 0.21 -19.13
CA ALA A 18 -15.75 -0.46 -17.99
C ALA A 18 -14.97 0.58 -17.18
N ALA A 19 -15.48 0.91 -16.00
CA ALA A 19 -14.78 1.81 -15.10
C ALA A 19 -13.38 1.24 -14.85
N LEU A 20 -12.34 2.09 -14.97
CA LEU A 20 -10.97 1.66 -14.78
C LEU A 20 -10.83 0.96 -13.43
N PRO A 21 -10.18 -0.22 -13.36
CA PRO A 21 -9.99 -0.89 -12.08
C PRO A 21 -9.13 -0.05 -11.14
N VAL A 22 -9.48 -0.06 -9.87
CA VAL A 22 -8.69 0.51 -8.78
C VAL A 22 -7.86 -0.59 -8.17
N VAL A 23 -6.55 -0.55 -8.40
CA VAL A 23 -5.59 -1.55 -7.90
C VAL A 23 -4.99 -1.04 -6.60
N MET A 24 -5.09 -1.84 -5.53
CA MET A 24 -4.65 -1.47 -4.19
C MET A 24 -3.48 -2.31 -3.73
N VAL A 25 -2.37 -1.64 -3.38
CA VAL A 25 -1.12 -2.24 -2.91
C VAL A 25 -0.93 -1.93 -1.44
N HIS A 26 -0.82 -2.97 -0.61
CA HIS A 26 -0.66 -2.85 0.84
C HIS A 26 0.77 -2.46 1.26
N GLY A 27 0.93 -2.08 2.53
CA GLY A 27 2.20 -1.75 3.15
C GLY A 27 2.95 -2.95 3.72
N TYR A 28 4.08 -2.66 4.38
CA TYR A 28 4.86 -3.64 5.13
C TYR A 28 4.01 -4.33 6.19
N LEU A 29 4.10 -5.66 6.31
CA LEU A 29 3.24 -6.49 7.16
C LEU A 29 1.73 -6.26 6.94
N GLY A 30 1.35 -5.88 5.72
CA GLY A 30 -0.03 -5.80 5.27
C GLY A 30 -0.45 -7.04 4.49
N GLY A 31 -1.56 -6.93 3.79
CA GLY A 31 -2.12 -7.91 2.85
C GLY A 31 -3.36 -7.34 2.19
N SER A 32 -3.85 -7.98 1.13
CA SER A 32 -5.08 -7.55 0.43
C SER A 32 -6.28 -7.42 1.39
N ALA A 33 -6.32 -8.24 2.42
CA ALA A 33 -7.38 -8.25 3.43
C ALA A 33 -7.50 -6.95 4.24
N GLN A 34 -6.46 -6.10 4.30
CA GLN A 34 -6.58 -4.79 4.95
C GLN A 34 -7.59 -3.86 4.26
N TRP A 35 -7.89 -4.12 2.98
CA TRP A 35 -8.78 -3.32 2.16
C TRP A 35 -10.23 -3.83 2.13
N SER A 36 -10.55 -4.95 2.81
CA SER A 36 -11.82 -5.65 2.67
C SER A 36 -13.04 -4.76 2.93
N ASP A 37 -13.02 -3.95 3.98
CA ASP A 37 -14.14 -3.05 4.32
C ASP A 37 -14.27 -1.93 3.28
N LEU A 38 -13.16 -1.34 2.85
CA LEU A 38 -13.14 -0.32 1.81
C LEU A 38 -13.57 -0.90 0.46
N GLN A 39 -13.11 -2.09 0.11
CA GLN A 39 -13.52 -2.80 -1.10
C GLN A 39 -15.03 -3.06 -1.09
N ALA A 40 -15.58 -3.56 0.01
CA ALA A 40 -17.02 -3.78 0.15
C ALA A 40 -17.83 -2.48 -0.01
N ALA A 41 -17.33 -1.37 0.58
CA ALA A 41 -18.00 -0.08 0.51
C ALA A 41 -17.93 0.59 -0.88
N LEU A 42 -16.98 0.21 -1.73
CA LEU A 42 -16.77 0.79 -3.07
C LEU A 42 -17.26 -0.11 -4.21
N SER A 43 -17.56 -1.39 -3.94
CA SER A 43 -17.83 -2.42 -4.97
C SER A 43 -18.99 -2.12 -5.91
N ASP A 44 -20.00 -1.37 -5.44
CA ASP A 44 -21.16 -0.99 -6.26
C ASP A 44 -20.81 0.02 -7.38
N ARG A 45 -19.68 0.72 -7.24
CA ARG A 45 -19.30 1.82 -8.12
C ARG A 45 -17.97 1.60 -8.85
N PHE A 46 -17.06 0.83 -8.26
CA PHE A 46 -15.70 0.65 -8.76
C PHE A 46 -15.30 -0.82 -8.78
N SER A 47 -14.56 -1.21 -9.80
CA SER A 47 -13.88 -2.50 -9.83
C SER A 47 -12.60 -2.41 -8.98
N ILE A 48 -12.55 -3.09 -7.85
CA ILE A 48 -11.41 -3.04 -6.92
C ILE A 48 -10.59 -4.33 -7.00
N VAL A 49 -9.28 -4.18 -7.18
CA VAL A 49 -8.31 -5.29 -7.19
C VAL A 49 -7.30 -5.06 -6.06
N ALA A 50 -7.43 -5.76 -4.96
CA ALA A 50 -6.48 -5.73 -3.86
C ALA A 50 -5.43 -6.84 -4.03
N LEU A 51 -4.14 -6.47 -4.10
CA LEU A 51 -3.03 -7.39 -4.33
C LEU A 51 -2.43 -7.87 -3.00
N ASP A 52 -1.95 -9.12 -2.98
CA ASP A 52 -1.03 -9.61 -1.95
C ASP A 52 0.40 -9.61 -2.54
N LEU A 53 1.29 -8.85 -1.96
CA LEU A 53 2.71 -8.81 -2.36
C LEU A 53 3.41 -10.13 -2.01
N PRO A 54 4.44 -10.56 -2.79
CA PRO A 54 5.22 -11.75 -2.48
C PRO A 54 5.76 -11.74 -1.05
N GLY A 55 5.54 -12.82 -0.31
CA GLY A 55 5.89 -12.95 1.09
C GLY A 55 4.83 -12.45 2.08
N PHE A 56 3.68 -11.94 1.60
CA PHE A 56 2.62 -11.36 2.44
C PHE A 56 1.24 -11.92 2.11
N GLY A 57 0.35 -11.91 3.10
CA GLY A 57 -1.03 -12.36 2.94
C GLY A 57 -1.12 -13.74 2.31
N ARG A 58 -1.96 -13.92 1.28
CA ARG A 58 -2.12 -15.18 0.54
C ARG A 58 -0.89 -15.54 -0.29
N ALA A 59 -0.01 -14.58 -0.58
CA ALA A 59 1.25 -14.79 -1.31
C ALA A 59 2.46 -15.01 -0.37
N SER A 60 2.23 -15.34 0.92
CA SER A 60 3.29 -15.56 1.92
C SER A 60 4.28 -16.67 1.53
N GLY A 61 3.86 -17.66 0.72
CA GLY A 61 4.73 -18.71 0.20
C GLY A 61 5.64 -18.33 -0.97
N HIS A 62 5.56 -17.10 -1.47
CA HIS A 62 6.36 -16.61 -2.60
C HIS A 62 7.55 -15.79 -2.09
N ALA A 63 8.72 -15.98 -2.72
CA ALA A 63 9.92 -15.24 -2.35
C ALA A 63 9.75 -13.72 -2.60
N ALA A 64 10.06 -12.93 -1.58
CA ALA A 64 10.00 -11.47 -1.68
C ALA A 64 11.15 -10.92 -2.55
N PRO A 65 10.89 -9.94 -3.43
CA PRO A 65 11.93 -9.22 -4.14
C PRO A 65 12.84 -8.43 -3.19
N ALA A 66 14.13 -8.36 -3.51
CA ALA A 66 15.12 -7.70 -2.66
C ALA A 66 15.06 -6.15 -2.70
N THR A 67 14.26 -5.57 -3.59
CA THR A 67 14.17 -4.11 -3.81
C THR A 67 12.73 -3.66 -4.02
N ILE A 68 12.43 -2.40 -3.71
CA ILE A 68 11.13 -1.79 -4.03
C ILE A 68 10.85 -1.85 -5.54
N ALA A 69 11.86 -1.66 -6.38
CA ALA A 69 11.73 -1.80 -7.83
C ALA A 69 11.34 -3.22 -8.25
N GLY A 70 11.85 -4.26 -7.58
CA GLY A 70 11.46 -5.65 -7.82
C GLY A 70 10.01 -5.94 -7.39
N PHE A 71 9.55 -5.38 -6.28
CA PHE A 71 8.13 -5.43 -5.91
C PHE A 71 7.24 -4.72 -6.95
N ALA A 72 7.70 -3.60 -7.52
CA ALA A 72 6.98 -2.90 -8.58
C ALA A 72 6.89 -3.74 -9.86
N GLU A 73 7.95 -4.48 -10.21
CA GLU A 73 7.92 -5.44 -11.34
C GLU A 73 6.87 -6.52 -11.11
N HIS A 74 6.82 -7.09 -9.89
CA HIS A 74 5.79 -8.06 -9.56
C HIS A 74 4.37 -7.49 -9.67
N VAL A 75 4.13 -6.25 -9.24
CA VAL A 75 2.83 -5.59 -9.44
C VAL A 75 2.50 -5.43 -10.93
N ILE A 76 3.49 -5.07 -11.77
CA ILE A 76 3.30 -4.93 -13.23
C ILE A 76 2.97 -6.29 -13.85
N ASP A 77 3.70 -7.34 -13.48
CA ASP A 77 3.44 -8.72 -13.96
C ASP A 77 2.02 -9.19 -13.56
N ASP A 78 1.54 -8.83 -12.36
CA ASP A 78 0.19 -9.17 -11.91
C ASP A 78 -0.89 -8.40 -12.67
N LEU A 79 -0.63 -7.13 -13.03
CA LEU A 79 -1.49 -6.36 -13.93
C LEU A 79 -1.56 -7.01 -15.33
N ASP A 80 -0.42 -7.47 -15.85
CA ASP A 80 -0.34 -8.13 -17.15
C ASP A 80 -1.08 -9.46 -17.15
N ALA A 81 -0.87 -10.28 -16.12
CA ALA A 81 -1.55 -11.56 -15.95
C ALA A 81 -3.08 -11.42 -15.86
N ARG A 82 -3.58 -10.28 -15.36
CA ARG A 82 -5.01 -9.96 -15.26
C ARG A 82 -5.57 -9.24 -16.48
N GLY A 83 -4.75 -8.89 -17.48
CA GLY A 83 -5.14 -8.09 -18.64
C GLY A 83 -5.55 -6.65 -18.29
N ILE A 84 -5.02 -6.10 -17.20
CA ILE A 84 -5.31 -4.72 -16.78
C ILE A 84 -4.36 -3.78 -17.52
N GLU A 85 -4.82 -3.24 -18.63
CA GLU A 85 -4.02 -2.32 -19.46
C GLU A 85 -3.90 -0.92 -18.87
N ARG A 86 -4.95 -0.45 -18.18
CA ARG A 86 -4.99 0.84 -17.49
C ARG A 86 -5.70 0.70 -16.14
N CYS A 87 -5.25 1.45 -15.13
CA CYS A 87 -5.84 1.44 -13.79
C CYS A 87 -5.64 2.76 -13.04
N VAL A 88 -6.37 2.93 -11.94
CA VAL A 88 -5.98 3.79 -10.83
C VAL A 88 -5.15 2.95 -9.87
N LEU A 89 -3.99 3.44 -9.46
CA LEU A 89 -3.12 2.71 -8.53
C LEU A 89 -3.11 3.40 -7.15
N VAL A 90 -3.45 2.63 -6.12
CA VAL A 90 -3.46 3.06 -4.71
C VAL A 90 -2.36 2.32 -3.97
N GLY A 91 -1.41 3.04 -3.39
CA GLY A 91 -0.33 2.45 -2.60
C GLY A 91 -0.31 2.97 -1.16
N HIS A 92 -0.37 2.06 -0.19
CA HIS A 92 -0.26 2.36 1.23
C HIS A 92 1.14 2.10 1.75
N SER A 93 1.77 3.07 2.41
CA SER A 93 3.06 2.90 3.09
C SER A 93 4.16 2.39 2.12
N MET A 94 4.75 1.20 2.36
CA MET A 94 5.64 0.52 1.40
C MET A 94 4.98 0.37 0.03
N GLY A 95 3.68 0.06 -0.02
CA GLY A 95 2.91 0.02 -1.26
C GLY A 95 2.90 1.36 -2.01
N GLY A 96 3.01 2.48 -1.30
CA GLY A 96 3.18 3.81 -1.91
C GLY A 96 4.56 4.02 -2.54
N MET A 97 5.62 3.45 -1.97
CA MET A 97 6.95 3.42 -2.60
C MET A 97 6.91 2.56 -3.88
N ILE A 98 6.26 1.39 -3.79
CA ILE A 98 6.06 0.48 -4.93
C ILE A 98 5.24 1.17 -6.02
N ALA A 99 4.15 1.86 -5.67
CA ALA A 99 3.31 2.58 -6.61
C ALA A 99 4.07 3.71 -7.34
N GLN A 100 4.98 4.41 -6.67
CA GLN A 100 5.87 5.39 -7.30
C GLN A 100 6.79 4.73 -8.33
N GLU A 101 7.35 3.55 -8.04
CA GLU A 101 8.17 2.81 -9.00
C GLU A 101 7.35 2.27 -10.18
N VAL A 102 6.14 1.77 -9.96
CA VAL A 102 5.22 1.38 -11.04
C VAL A 102 4.90 2.58 -11.92
N ALA A 103 4.54 3.72 -11.31
CA ALA A 103 4.24 4.97 -12.03
C ALA A 103 5.42 5.45 -12.89
N ARG A 104 6.64 5.30 -12.41
CA ARG A 104 7.86 5.62 -13.16
C ARG A 104 8.10 4.69 -14.35
N LYS A 105 7.80 3.38 -14.19
CA LYS A 105 8.06 2.35 -15.21
C LYS A 105 7.00 2.33 -16.33
N ILE A 106 5.73 2.49 -15.96
CA ILE A 106 4.59 2.39 -16.88
C ILE A 106 3.59 3.57 -16.73
N PRO A 107 4.05 4.84 -16.78
CA PRO A 107 3.20 6.00 -16.52
C PRO A 107 1.95 6.06 -17.40
N GLN A 108 2.02 5.57 -18.63
CA GLN A 108 0.91 5.55 -19.60
C GLN A 108 -0.24 4.60 -19.21
N ARG A 109 0.01 3.66 -18.27
CA ARG A 109 -1.01 2.72 -17.78
C ARG A 109 -1.74 3.25 -16.54
N LEU A 110 -1.25 4.33 -15.93
CA LEU A 110 -1.87 4.90 -14.74
C LEU A 110 -2.72 6.11 -15.10
N ASP A 111 -4.02 5.98 -14.89
CA ASP A 111 -4.97 7.08 -15.03
C ASP A 111 -4.81 8.08 -13.87
N ARG A 112 -4.68 7.56 -12.68
CA ARG A 112 -4.48 8.30 -11.43
C ARG A 112 -3.58 7.52 -10.48
N LEU A 113 -2.94 8.24 -9.55
CA LEU A 113 -2.08 7.67 -8.51
C LEU A 113 -2.54 8.15 -7.13
N VAL A 114 -2.72 7.23 -6.19
CA VAL A 114 -3.00 7.55 -4.78
C VAL A 114 -1.85 7.08 -3.91
N LEU A 115 -1.21 8.01 -3.23
CA LEU A 115 -0.10 7.79 -2.30
C LEU A 115 -0.60 8.01 -0.87
N TYR A 116 -0.84 6.93 -0.15
CA TYR A 116 -1.46 6.96 1.16
C TYR A 116 -0.47 6.55 2.26
N GLY A 117 -0.30 7.40 3.28
CA GLY A 117 0.57 7.14 4.43
C GLY A 117 1.99 6.75 3.99
N THR A 118 2.58 7.47 3.04
CA THR A 118 3.87 7.14 2.43
C THR A 118 4.74 8.38 2.22
N GLY A 119 5.95 8.18 1.74
CA GLY A 119 6.91 9.24 1.47
C GLY A 119 7.77 8.92 0.24
N PRO A 120 8.67 9.83 -0.14
CA PRO A 120 9.56 9.67 -1.28
C PRO A 120 10.86 8.96 -0.91
N LEU A 121 11.07 8.62 0.36
CA LEU A 121 12.32 8.10 0.89
C LEU A 121 12.05 6.97 1.90
N GLY A 122 12.71 5.83 1.71
CA GLY A 122 12.52 4.67 2.56
C GLY A 122 13.29 4.71 3.89
N SER A 123 14.40 5.44 3.96
CA SER A 123 15.16 5.66 5.20
C SER A 123 14.47 6.57 6.23
N MET A 124 13.24 6.92 6.01
CA MET A 124 12.27 7.66 6.83
C MET A 124 12.90 8.43 8.01
N PRO A 125 13.27 9.72 7.83
CA PRO A 125 13.69 10.56 8.94
C PRO A 125 12.61 10.61 10.03
N GLU A 126 13.00 10.61 11.28
CA GLU A 126 12.10 10.67 12.44
C GLU A 126 11.15 9.44 12.56
N ARG A 127 11.55 8.30 11.98
CA ARG A 127 10.84 7.04 12.15
C ARG A 127 10.73 6.69 13.65
N PHE A 128 9.62 6.04 14.02
CA PHE A 128 9.34 5.65 15.42
C PHE A 128 10.40 4.74 16.06
N GLU A 129 11.20 4.02 15.29
CA GLU A 129 12.39 3.28 15.74
C GLU A 129 13.43 3.16 14.61
N PRO A 130 14.74 3.05 14.91
CA PRO A 130 15.79 2.75 13.92
C PRO A 130 15.57 1.42 13.21
N LEU A 131 16.04 1.31 11.97
CA LEU A 131 15.83 0.11 11.14
C LEU A 131 16.52 -1.13 11.71
N ASP A 132 17.74 -0.99 12.17
CA ASP A 132 18.52 -2.06 12.82
C ASP A 132 17.77 -2.63 14.03
N VAL A 133 17.17 -1.78 14.86
CA VAL A 133 16.30 -2.19 15.97
C VAL A 133 15.07 -2.94 15.48
N SER A 134 14.46 -2.50 14.38
CA SER A 134 13.32 -3.21 13.78
C SER A 134 13.72 -4.60 13.27
N LEU A 135 14.89 -4.72 12.64
CA LEU A 135 15.42 -6.00 12.15
C LEU A 135 15.76 -6.96 13.31
N ASP A 136 16.44 -6.46 14.33
CA ASP A 136 16.77 -7.25 15.53
C ASP A 136 15.51 -7.76 16.22
N ARG A 137 14.50 -6.91 16.38
CA ARG A 137 13.21 -7.30 16.97
C ARG A 137 12.47 -8.33 16.13
N LEU A 138 12.46 -8.18 14.80
CA LEU A 138 11.85 -9.16 13.91
C LEU A 138 12.52 -10.53 14.09
N GLN A 139 13.84 -10.58 14.20
CA GLN A 139 14.60 -11.80 14.41
C GLN A 139 14.34 -12.42 15.79
N GLN A 140 14.25 -11.62 16.85
CA GLN A 140 14.06 -12.08 18.22
C GLN A 140 12.62 -12.48 18.53
N ASP A 141 11.68 -11.66 18.09
CA ASP A 141 10.25 -11.78 18.43
C ASP A 141 9.48 -12.64 17.42
N GLY A 142 9.99 -12.76 16.20
CA GLY A 142 9.29 -13.35 15.06
C GLY A 142 8.17 -12.46 14.51
N VAL A 143 7.57 -12.91 13.40
CA VAL A 143 6.61 -12.12 12.63
C VAL A 143 5.36 -11.77 13.43
N ALA A 144 4.77 -12.73 14.16
CA ALA A 144 3.50 -12.52 14.85
C ALA A 144 3.57 -11.39 15.91
N LYS A 145 4.61 -11.39 16.74
CA LYS A 145 4.82 -10.33 17.73
C LYS A 145 5.15 -8.99 17.07
N THR A 146 5.99 -9.03 16.02
CA THR A 146 6.34 -7.83 15.25
C THR A 146 5.10 -7.23 14.60
N ALA A 147 4.22 -8.04 14.00
CA ALA A 147 2.97 -7.58 13.41
C ALA A 147 2.06 -6.89 14.42
N ARG A 148 1.89 -7.44 15.61
CA ARG A 148 1.13 -6.79 16.69
C ARG A 148 1.72 -5.44 17.08
N ARG A 149 3.03 -5.39 17.28
CA ARG A 149 3.73 -4.14 17.63
C ARG A 149 3.58 -3.09 16.53
N ILE A 150 3.75 -3.46 15.27
CA ILE A 150 3.61 -2.55 14.13
C ILE A 150 2.16 -2.10 13.97
N ALA A 151 1.17 -3.00 14.06
CA ALA A 151 -0.26 -2.64 14.01
C ALA A 151 -0.62 -1.63 15.12
N ALA A 152 -0.08 -1.77 16.32
CA ALA A 152 -0.28 -0.79 17.39
C ALA A 152 0.30 0.59 17.06
N THR A 153 1.40 0.67 16.30
CA THR A 153 1.96 1.96 15.85
C THR A 153 1.15 2.61 14.73
N TRP A 154 0.37 1.83 13.97
CA TRP A 154 -0.45 2.32 12.87
C TRP A 154 -1.75 2.98 13.31
N LEU A 155 -2.16 2.75 14.55
CA LEU A 155 -3.41 3.21 15.11
C LEU A 155 -3.15 4.27 16.19
N LEU A 156 -3.92 5.34 16.19
CA LEU A 156 -3.80 6.44 17.16
C LEU A 156 -3.90 5.93 18.61
N HIS A 157 -4.87 5.03 18.84
CA HIS A 157 -5.13 4.43 20.14
C HIS A 157 -4.48 3.04 20.32
N GLY A 158 -3.53 2.68 19.44
CA GLY A 158 -2.76 1.44 19.54
C GLY A 158 -3.64 0.19 19.59
N ASP A 159 -3.35 -0.70 20.53
CA ASP A 159 -4.05 -1.97 20.74
C ASP A 159 -5.46 -1.82 21.32
N ALA A 160 -5.83 -0.65 21.82
CA ALA A 160 -7.20 -0.34 22.24
C ALA A 160 -8.17 -0.08 21.06
N HIS A 161 -7.66 0.10 19.83
CA HIS A 161 -8.51 0.35 18.68
C HIS A 161 -9.20 -0.95 18.20
N PRO A 162 -10.52 -0.95 17.87
CA PRO A 162 -11.24 -2.15 17.43
C PRO A 162 -10.60 -2.87 16.23
N GLY A 163 -9.97 -2.17 15.31
CA GLY A 163 -9.27 -2.71 14.13
C GLY A 163 -7.92 -3.35 14.42
N PHE A 164 -7.38 -3.23 15.64
CA PHE A 164 -6.04 -3.71 15.98
C PHE A 164 -5.85 -5.20 15.76
N GLU A 165 -6.78 -6.03 16.24
CA GLU A 165 -6.67 -7.49 16.10
C GLU A 165 -6.76 -7.97 14.64
N ALA A 166 -7.53 -7.27 13.81
CA ALA A 166 -7.62 -7.57 12.38
C ALA A 166 -6.30 -7.28 11.68
N LEU A 167 -5.75 -6.07 11.85
CA LEU A 167 -4.44 -5.69 11.28
C LEU A 167 -3.31 -6.60 11.78
N SER A 168 -3.30 -6.93 13.07
CA SER A 168 -2.32 -7.83 13.66
C SER A 168 -2.34 -9.23 13.04
N ARG A 169 -3.54 -9.78 12.81
CA ARG A 169 -3.70 -11.10 12.16
C ARG A 169 -3.26 -11.08 10.70
N ILE A 170 -3.56 -10.01 9.97
CA ILE A 170 -3.11 -9.83 8.58
C ILE A 170 -1.57 -9.84 8.54
N GLY A 171 -0.94 -9.01 9.37
CA GLY A 171 0.52 -8.92 9.41
C GLY A 171 1.21 -10.20 9.85
N ALA A 172 0.59 -10.99 10.72
CA ALA A 172 1.12 -12.26 11.19
C ALA A 172 1.16 -13.38 10.11
N GLN A 173 0.50 -13.17 8.96
CA GLN A 173 0.55 -14.11 7.83
C GLN A 173 1.81 -13.95 6.98
N ALA A 174 2.59 -12.89 7.18
CA ALA A 174 3.80 -12.66 6.41
C ALA A 174 4.86 -13.74 6.69
N ASP A 175 5.64 -14.08 5.66
CA ASP A 175 6.86 -14.88 5.82
C ASP A 175 7.94 -14.04 6.52
N GLY A 176 8.68 -14.66 7.46
CA GLY A 176 9.68 -13.96 8.26
C GLY A 176 10.86 -13.44 7.46
N GLU A 177 11.34 -14.22 6.50
CA GLU A 177 12.43 -13.81 5.62
C GLU A 177 11.97 -12.73 4.64
N ALA A 178 10.75 -12.86 4.11
CA ALA A 178 10.16 -11.82 3.27
C ALA A 178 9.99 -10.49 4.02
N ALA A 179 9.55 -10.53 5.27
CA ALA A 179 9.48 -9.34 6.12
C ALA A 179 10.85 -8.69 6.33
N ARG A 180 11.91 -9.48 6.55
CA ARG A 180 13.29 -9.00 6.66
C ARG A 180 13.79 -8.37 5.36
N ILE A 181 13.54 -9.03 4.23
CA ILE A 181 13.92 -8.53 2.90
C ILE A 181 13.20 -7.21 2.60
N ALA A 182 11.90 -7.14 2.86
CA ALA A 182 11.10 -5.94 2.61
C ALA A 182 11.56 -4.72 3.44
N LEU A 183 11.93 -4.92 4.73
CA LEU A 183 12.53 -3.85 5.54
C LEU A 183 13.81 -3.30 4.93
N ASN A 184 14.70 -4.18 4.46
CA ASN A 184 15.94 -3.76 3.80
C ASN A 184 15.67 -3.08 2.45
N ALA A 185 14.71 -3.61 1.67
CA ALA A 185 14.31 -3.01 0.40
C ALA A 185 13.79 -1.58 0.59
N MET A 186 12.96 -1.36 1.63
CA MET A 186 12.50 -0.02 2.00
C MET A 186 13.66 0.88 2.38
N ALA A 187 14.55 0.44 3.27
CA ALA A 187 15.64 1.25 3.81
C ALA A 187 16.57 1.83 2.76
N THR A 188 16.77 1.10 1.67
CA THR A 188 17.68 1.47 0.58
C THR A 188 17.01 2.24 -0.56
N TRP A 189 15.68 2.37 -0.51
CA TRP A 189 14.94 3.02 -1.59
C TRP A 189 14.90 4.54 -1.46
N ASP A 190 15.09 5.22 -2.59
CA ASP A 190 14.98 6.67 -2.73
C ASP A 190 14.29 7.01 -4.06
N GLY A 191 13.05 7.47 -3.99
CA GLY A 191 12.21 7.84 -5.14
C GLY A 191 12.28 9.33 -5.51
N ARG A 192 12.99 10.16 -4.75
CA ARG A 192 12.96 11.62 -4.90
C ARG A 192 13.29 12.12 -6.31
N ALA A 193 14.28 11.50 -6.95
CA ALA A 193 14.72 11.89 -8.29
C ALA A 193 13.66 11.64 -9.39
N SER A 194 12.68 10.78 -9.11
CA SER A 194 11.65 10.36 -10.08
C SER A 194 10.34 11.15 -9.96
N LEU A 195 10.12 11.90 -8.89
CA LEU A 195 8.82 12.52 -8.60
C LEU A 195 8.34 13.46 -9.71
N SER A 196 9.24 14.26 -10.28
CA SER A 196 8.92 15.19 -11.37
C SER A 196 8.49 14.49 -12.67
N LEU A 197 8.74 13.19 -12.79
CA LEU A 197 8.33 12.37 -13.94
C LEU A 197 6.93 11.79 -13.78
N LEU A 198 6.38 11.80 -12.56
CA LEU A 198 5.05 11.28 -12.27
C LEU A 198 3.99 12.35 -12.55
N THR A 199 3.58 12.47 -13.81
CA THR A 199 2.73 13.56 -14.30
C THR A 199 1.23 13.26 -14.25
N MET A 200 0.83 12.03 -13.92
CA MET A 200 -0.58 11.67 -13.78
C MET A 200 -1.21 12.39 -12.57
N PRO A 201 -2.52 12.68 -12.60
CA PRO A 201 -3.25 13.19 -11.43
C PRO A 201 -2.95 12.32 -10.21
N SER A 202 -2.47 12.94 -9.14
CA SER A 202 -2.04 12.24 -7.94
C SER A 202 -2.74 12.78 -6.70
N LEU A 203 -3.15 11.89 -5.81
CA LEU A 203 -3.71 12.23 -4.51
C LEU A 203 -2.79 11.69 -3.41
N ILE A 204 -2.37 12.57 -2.52
CA ILE A 204 -1.67 12.20 -1.29
C ILE A 204 -2.70 12.18 -0.17
N ILE A 205 -2.84 11.04 0.54
CA ILE A 205 -3.68 10.93 1.73
C ILE A 205 -2.78 10.71 2.94
N TRP A 206 -2.99 11.49 4.00
CA TRP A 206 -2.18 11.40 5.20
C TRP A 206 -3.01 11.66 6.47
N GLY A 207 -2.81 10.83 7.50
CA GLY A 207 -3.31 11.08 8.84
C GLY A 207 -2.36 12.01 9.59
N ASP A 208 -2.85 13.08 10.20
CA ASP A 208 -2.01 14.09 10.86
C ASP A 208 -1.25 13.56 12.11
N GLU A 209 -1.69 12.42 12.64
CA GLU A 209 -1.04 11.71 13.76
C GLU A 209 -0.18 10.51 13.31
N ASP A 210 0.12 10.40 12.00
CA ASP A 210 0.96 9.31 11.47
C ASP A 210 2.37 9.38 12.08
N ARG A 211 2.77 8.26 12.73
CA ARG A 211 4.06 8.13 13.39
C ARG A 211 5.15 7.54 12.49
N SER A 212 4.76 7.01 11.33
CA SER A 212 5.66 6.41 10.34
C SER A 212 6.15 7.45 9.34
N TYR A 213 5.22 8.25 8.82
CA TYR A 213 5.52 9.29 7.83
C TYR A 213 5.13 10.66 8.37
N ARG A 214 6.13 11.48 8.64
CA ARG A 214 5.94 12.83 9.18
C ARG A 214 5.69 13.87 8.09
N TRP A 215 5.19 15.04 8.48
CA TRP A 215 4.84 16.12 7.59
C TRP A 215 5.91 16.42 6.52
N ARG A 216 7.18 16.46 6.88
CA ARG A 216 8.28 16.73 5.93
C ARG A 216 8.33 15.79 4.73
N GLN A 217 7.97 14.53 4.91
CA GLN A 217 7.94 13.54 3.83
C GLN A 217 6.71 13.73 2.95
N VAL A 218 5.57 14.03 3.56
CA VAL A 218 4.31 14.34 2.88
C VAL A 218 4.42 15.65 2.09
N GLU A 219 4.95 16.71 2.72
CA GLU A 219 5.24 17.99 2.08
C GLU A 219 6.18 17.84 0.88
N TYR A 220 7.21 16.99 1.01
CA TYR A 220 8.13 16.73 -0.09
C TYR A 220 7.41 16.10 -1.29
N LEU A 221 6.56 15.07 -1.07
CA LEU A 221 5.73 14.51 -2.13
C LEU A 221 4.85 15.58 -2.77
N TRP A 222 4.11 16.32 -1.96
CA TRP A 222 3.14 17.32 -2.42
C TRP A 222 3.77 18.43 -3.25
N THR A 223 4.97 18.87 -2.87
CA THR A 223 5.65 19.99 -3.54
C THR A 223 6.47 19.55 -4.76
N HIS A 224 6.76 18.25 -4.93
CA HIS A 224 7.59 17.75 -6.03
C HIS A 224 6.83 16.91 -7.07
N LEU A 225 5.61 16.49 -6.77
CA LEU A 225 4.72 15.86 -7.75
C LEU A 225 4.02 16.95 -8.58
N PRO A 226 4.08 16.89 -9.93
CA PRO A 226 3.57 17.98 -10.79
C PRO A 226 2.05 18.21 -10.70
N ALA A 227 1.29 17.15 -10.42
CA ALA A 227 -0.18 17.15 -10.42
C ALA A 227 -0.75 16.55 -9.12
N ALA A 228 -0.25 16.98 -7.96
CA ALA A 228 -0.64 16.44 -6.67
C ALA A 228 -1.70 17.29 -5.95
N SER A 229 -2.75 16.61 -5.48
CA SER A 229 -3.65 17.09 -4.44
C SER A 229 -3.27 16.45 -3.10
N LEU A 230 -3.57 17.14 -1.99
CA LEU A 230 -3.30 16.65 -0.64
C LEU A 230 -4.60 16.62 0.17
N ALA A 231 -4.88 15.46 0.77
CA ALA A 231 -5.94 15.30 1.75
C ALA A 231 -5.32 14.90 3.10
N VAL A 232 -5.59 15.71 4.12
CA VAL A 232 -5.20 15.43 5.51
C VAL A 232 -6.41 14.93 6.26
N ILE A 233 -6.29 13.76 6.93
CA ILE A 233 -7.35 13.19 7.75
C ILE A 233 -7.07 13.50 9.22
N PRO A 234 -7.82 14.41 9.83
CA PRO A 234 -7.55 14.86 11.19
C PRO A 234 -7.85 13.77 12.23
N GLY A 235 -6.96 13.65 13.22
CA GLY A 235 -7.09 12.67 14.29
C GLY A 235 -7.03 11.22 13.79
N ALA A 236 -6.25 10.96 12.77
CA ALA A 236 -5.94 9.63 12.26
C ALA A 236 -4.43 9.40 12.17
N SER A 237 -4.01 8.16 12.43
CA SER A 237 -2.64 7.74 12.30
C SER A 237 -2.38 7.07 10.93
N HIS A 238 -1.46 6.12 10.88
CA HIS A 238 -1.00 5.46 9.65
C HIS A 238 -2.09 4.61 8.96
N ALA A 239 -3.01 4.01 9.73
CA ALA A 239 -4.12 3.22 9.21
C ALA A 239 -5.45 4.02 9.15
N ALA A 240 -5.41 5.23 8.59
CA ALA A 240 -6.57 6.14 8.52
C ALA A 240 -7.81 5.51 7.85
N HIS A 241 -7.64 4.56 6.92
CA HIS A 241 -8.72 3.80 6.30
C HIS A 241 -9.47 2.89 7.29
N VAL A 242 -8.83 2.51 8.41
CA VAL A 242 -9.43 1.74 9.51
C VAL A 242 -9.98 2.67 10.60
N GLU A 243 -9.29 3.79 10.86
CA GLU A 243 -9.65 4.72 11.95
C GLU A 243 -10.78 5.68 11.57
N LYS A 244 -10.83 6.09 10.31
CA LYS A 244 -11.80 7.06 9.75
C LYS A 244 -12.35 6.54 8.41
N PRO A 245 -12.96 5.35 8.36
CA PRO A 245 -13.30 4.67 7.11
C PRO A 245 -14.20 5.50 6.19
N GLU A 246 -15.23 6.17 6.74
CA GLU A 246 -16.14 6.98 5.94
C GLU A 246 -15.44 8.20 5.32
N LEU A 247 -14.64 8.92 6.10
CA LEU A 247 -13.90 10.09 5.59
C LEU A 247 -12.86 9.68 4.55
N PHE A 248 -12.13 8.58 4.81
CA PHE A 248 -11.17 8.03 3.85
C PHE A 248 -11.86 7.64 2.54
N ARG A 249 -13.00 6.93 2.64
CA ARG A 249 -13.80 6.53 1.48
C ARG A 249 -14.28 7.73 0.67
N MET A 250 -14.86 8.74 1.32
CA MET A 250 -15.36 9.95 0.63
C MET A 250 -14.26 10.69 -0.12
N ILE A 251 -13.07 10.85 0.48
CA ILE A 251 -11.91 11.48 -0.15
C ILE A 251 -11.47 10.68 -1.38
N LEU A 252 -11.39 9.35 -1.24
CA LEU A 252 -10.99 8.48 -2.35
C LEU A 252 -12.02 8.51 -3.47
N GLU A 253 -13.32 8.39 -3.17
CA GLU A 253 -14.40 8.45 -4.16
C GLU A 253 -14.41 9.76 -4.94
N ASP A 254 -14.27 10.91 -4.27
CA ASP A 254 -14.19 12.21 -4.90
C ASP A 254 -13.05 12.26 -5.93
N PHE A 255 -11.88 11.79 -5.54
CA PHE A 255 -10.72 11.73 -6.44
C PHE A 255 -10.88 10.72 -7.59
N LEU A 256 -11.59 9.61 -7.37
CA LEU A 256 -11.84 8.61 -8.41
C LEU A 256 -12.84 9.07 -9.47
N THR A 257 -13.73 10.03 -9.13
CA THR A 257 -14.81 10.50 -10.01
C THR A 257 -14.56 11.84 -10.67
N GLY A 258 -13.69 12.68 -10.10
CA GLY A 258 -13.26 13.97 -10.66
C GLY A 258 -12.14 13.80 -11.65
#